data_efab518c65c5da91cf7dd4966a485088
#
_entry.id   efab518c65c5da91cf7dd4966a485088
#
_cell.length_a   1.000
_cell.length_b   1.000
_cell.length_c   1.000
_cell.angle_alpha   90.00
_cell.angle_beta   90.00
_cell.angle_gamma   90.00
#
_symmetry.space_group_name_H-M   'P 1'
#
loop_
_entity.id
_entity.type
_entity.pdbx_description
1 polymer ?
#
loop_
_entity_poly.entity_id
_entity_poly.type
_entity_poly.pdbx_seq_one_letter_code
_entity_poly.pdbx_strand_id
1 'polypeptide(L)'
;MQRIVFLDRDSLRANVRIPAFEHTWQDHAATAVDDVVARLAGATVAITNKVPLRADAIARLPDLKMVAVAATGTDNVDLAACRAAGIVVANIRNYSLVSVPEHCFTLILALRRNLRAYAADVEAGKWETSSRFCLLDHPIGDLAGTRLGIVGYGALGRQVASIARAFGMEVVATSRSPITDTDVTALPLDELLATSQVVSLHVPLTDATRHMIGARELALMQPGALLINTARGGLVDEAALANVLMEGRIAAGFDVLSEEPPGSNNPLLRLRLPHFLLTPHIAWASFGAMQTLADMLVDNIEAWHAGTPTNVV
;
A
#
# COMPACT_ATOMS: atom_id res chain seq x y z
N MET A 1 5.60 32.75 -15.70
CA MET A 1 4.84 32.42 -14.46
C MET A 1 4.39 30.98 -14.60
N GLN A 2 4.61 30.14 -13.58
CA GLN A 2 4.16 28.74 -13.60
C GLN A 2 2.65 28.65 -13.28
N ARG A 3 1.94 27.72 -13.94
CA ARG A 3 0.55 27.37 -13.59
C ARG A 3 0.52 25.95 -13.05
N ILE A 4 0.16 25.80 -11.78
CA ILE A 4 0.09 24.54 -11.05
C ILE A 4 -1.37 24.14 -10.88
N VAL A 5 -1.72 22.92 -11.25
CA VAL A 5 -3.07 22.37 -11.11
C VAL A 5 -3.02 21.05 -10.34
N PHE A 6 -3.77 20.97 -9.24
CA PHE A 6 -3.98 19.74 -8.48
C PHE A 6 -5.29 19.07 -8.88
N LEU A 7 -5.23 17.89 -9.47
CA LEU A 7 -6.38 17.23 -10.09
C LEU A 7 -7.34 16.56 -9.08
N ASP A 8 -6.83 16.12 -7.94
CA ASP A 8 -7.57 15.32 -6.95
C ASP A 8 -7.20 15.68 -5.51
N ARG A 9 -7.34 16.97 -5.18
CA ARG A 9 -6.94 17.56 -3.90
C ARG A 9 -7.53 16.86 -2.68
N ASP A 10 -8.78 16.36 -2.76
CA ASP A 10 -9.46 15.66 -1.67
C ASP A 10 -8.86 14.29 -1.35
N SER A 11 -8.01 13.76 -2.25
CA SER A 11 -7.26 12.53 -2.01
C SER A 11 -6.12 12.68 -0.98
N LEU A 12 -5.77 13.92 -0.60
CA LEU A 12 -4.69 14.24 0.33
C LEU A 12 -5.17 15.18 1.44
N ARG A 13 -5.45 14.64 2.62
CA ARG A 13 -5.89 15.40 3.80
C ARG A 13 -4.70 15.91 4.61
N ALA A 14 -3.96 16.87 4.03
CA ALA A 14 -2.82 17.52 4.64
C ALA A 14 -2.80 19.00 4.29
N ASN A 15 -2.01 19.79 5.02
CA ASN A 15 -1.74 21.15 4.65
C ASN A 15 -0.68 21.16 3.53
N VAL A 16 -1.07 21.56 2.33
CA VAL A 16 -0.16 21.72 1.19
C VAL A 16 0.33 23.17 1.20
N ARG A 17 1.59 23.37 1.53
CA ARG A 17 2.19 24.71 1.52
C ARG A 17 2.28 25.26 0.09
N ILE A 18 2.30 26.56 -0.03
CA ILE A 18 2.47 27.25 -1.30
C ILE A 18 3.95 27.24 -1.68
N PRO A 19 4.33 26.90 -2.94
CA PRO A 19 5.72 27.00 -3.43
C PRO A 19 6.27 28.43 -3.35
N ALA A 20 7.58 28.56 -3.05
CA ALA A 20 8.24 29.83 -2.80
C ALA A 20 8.63 30.62 -4.07
N PHE A 21 7.99 30.38 -5.22
CA PHE A 21 8.21 31.09 -6.46
C PHE A 21 6.87 31.63 -7.04
N GLU A 22 6.92 32.57 -7.96
CA GLU A 22 5.72 33.15 -8.57
C GLU A 22 4.98 32.14 -9.44
N HIS A 23 3.72 31.88 -9.11
CA HIS A 23 2.86 30.91 -9.80
C HIS A 23 1.37 31.25 -9.63
N THR A 24 0.51 30.58 -10.42
CA THR A 24 -0.91 30.44 -10.14
C THR A 24 -1.17 29.00 -9.67
N TRP A 25 -2.07 28.85 -8.72
CA TRP A 25 -2.45 27.55 -8.14
C TRP A 25 -3.95 27.31 -8.28
N GLN A 26 -4.33 26.12 -8.72
CA GLN A 26 -5.73 25.71 -8.85
C GLN A 26 -5.92 24.30 -8.32
N ASP A 27 -6.85 24.15 -7.36
CA ASP A 27 -7.27 22.86 -6.82
C ASP A 27 -8.58 22.39 -7.47
N HIS A 28 -8.65 21.09 -7.74
CA HIS A 28 -9.88 20.37 -8.02
C HIS A 28 -10.06 19.28 -6.97
N ALA A 29 -11.22 19.20 -6.35
CA ALA A 29 -11.55 18.19 -5.33
C ALA A 29 -11.34 16.76 -5.87
N ALA A 30 -11.89 16.50 -7.06
CA ALA A 30 -11.69 15.28 -7.85
C ALA A 30 -11.78 15.61 -9.33
N THR A 31 -11.19 14.82 -10.22
CA THR A 31 -11.20 15.01 -11.67
C THR A 31 -11.61 13.72 -12.38
N ALA A 32 -12.67 13.77 -13.18
CA ALA A 32 -13.01 12.68 -14.08
C ALA A 32 -11.99 12.58 -15.22
N VAL A 33 -11.78 11.38 -15.75
CA VAL A 33 -10.78 11.14 -16.81
C VAL A 33 -11.01 12.04 -18.03
N ASP A 34 -12.25 12.24 -18.43
CA ASP A 34 -12.63 13.07 -19.58
C ASP A 34 -12.36 14.57 -19.35
N ASP A 35 -12.29 15.04 -18.11
CA ASP A 35 -12.05 16.44 -17.73
C ASP A 35 -10.56 16.79 -17.63
N VAL A 36 -9.65 15.78 -17.61
CA VAL A 36 -8.22 15.97 -17.35
C VAL A 36 -7.60 17.02 -18.28
N VAL A 37 -7.82 16.89 -19.58
CA VAL A 37 -7.22 17.79 -20.57
C VAL A 37 -7.76 19.23 -20.42
N ALA A 38 -9.07 19.38 -20.20
CA ALA A 38 -9.68 20.71 -20.01
C ALA A 38 -9.14 21.41 -18.76
N ARG A 39 -8.97 20.68 -17.66
CA ARG A 39 -8.46 21.23 -16.40
C ARG A 39 -6.97 21.57 -16.46
N LEU A 40 -6.19 20.80 -17.20
CA LEU A 40 -4.75 21.01 -17.39
C LEU A 40 -4.41 21.96 -18.56
N ALA A 41 -5.40 22.51 -19.28
CA ALA A 41 -5.12 23.42 -20.40
C ALA A 41 -4.30 24.62 -19.92
N GLY A 42 -3.09 24.83 -20.51
CA GLY A 42 -2.13 25.86 -20.12
C GLY A 42 -1.41 25.62 -18.78
N ALA A 43 -1.59 24.47 -18.13
CA ALA A 43 -0.85 24.12 -16.92
C ALA A 43 0.59 23.74 -17.27
N THR A 44 1.55 24.21 -16.46
CA THR A 44 2.97 23.83 -16.56
C THR A 44 3.32 22.70 -15.60
N VAL A 45 2.59 22.60 -14.48
CA VAL A 45 2.72 21.54 -13.47
C VAL A 45 1.36 20.91 -13.21
N ALA A 46 1.27 19.59 -13.35
CA ALA A 46 0.12 18.80 -12.91
C ALA A 46 0.47 18.06 -11.62
N ILE A 47 -0.39 18.15 -10.62
CA ILE A 47 -0.33 17.32 -9.42
C ILE A 47 -1.46 16.29 -9.51
N THR A 48 -1.12 15.02 -9.30
CA THR A 48 -2.09 13.92 -9.26
C THR A 48 -1.70 12.88 -8.23
N ASN A 49 -2.67 12.36 -7.50
CA ASN A 49 -2.49 11.15 -6.68
C ASN A 49 -2.99 9.91 -7.43
N LYS A 50 -4.21 9.95 -7.95
CA LYS A 50 -4.88 8.80 -8.58
C LYS A 50 -5.49 9.08 -9.95
N VAL A 51 -5.63 10.34 -10.35
CA VAL A 51 -6.19 10.67 -11.66
C VAL A 51 -5.25 10.22 -12.76
N PRO A 52 -5.72 9.42 -13.74
CA PRO A 52 -4.87 8.91 -14.81
C PRO A 52 -4.41 10.02 -15.77
N LEU A 53 -3.10 10.05 -16.07
CA LEU A 53 -2.51 10.80 -17.18
C LEU A 53 -1.98 9.81 -18.21
N ARG A 54 -2.76 9.56 -19.26
CA ARG A 54 -2.42 8.63 -20.33
C ARG A 54 -1.86 9.37 -21.55
N ALA A 55 -1.28 8.65 -22.49
CA ALA A 55 -0.60 9.20 -23.66
C ALA A 55 -1.46 10.17 -24.48
N ASP A 56 -2.75 9.84 -24.67
CA ASP A 56 -3.71 10.67 -25.41
C ASP A 56 -3.99 12.02 -24.74
N ALA A 57 -4.06 12.05 -23.40
CA ALA A 57 -4.19 13.29 -22.64
C ALA A 57 -2.88 14.11 -22.69
N ILE A 58 -1.72 13.47 -22.49
CA ILE A 58 -0.40 14.10 -22.52
C ILE A 58 -0.14 14.78 -23.86
N ALA A 59 -0.47 14.13 -24.98
CA ALA A 59 -0.29 14.68 -26.34
C ALA A 59 -1.07 15.99 -26.58
N ARG A 60 -2.11 16.26 -25.78
CA ARG A 60 -2.98 17.46 -25.87
C ARG A 60 -2.57 18.57 -24.89
N LEU A 61 -1.47 18.42 -24.16
CA LEU A 61 -0.99 19.32 -23.11
C LEU A 61 0.41 19.86 -23.42
N PRO A 62 0.56 20.71 -24.45
CA PRO A 62 1.88 21.16 -24.94
C PRO A 62 2.64 22.02 -23.91
N ASP A 63 1.92 22.67 -22.98
CA ASP A 63 2.52 23.51 -21.95
C ASP A 63 3.00 22.74 -20.73
N LEU A 64 2.57 21.47 -20.57
CA LEU A 64 2.92 20.65 -19.41
C LEU A 64 4.43 20.32 -19.41
N LYS A 65 5.11 20.58 -18.29
CA LYS A 65 6.55 20.37 -18.13
C LYS A 65 6.87 19.45 -16.95
N MET A 66 5.97 19.35 -15.98
CA MET A 66 6.15 18.50 -14.82
C MET A 66 4.84 17.81 -14.43
N VAL A 67 4.93 16.54 -14.04
CA VAL A 67 3.90 15.80 -13.30
C VAL A 67 4.47 15.46 -11.92
N ALA A 68 3.90 16.06 -10.88
CA ALA A 68 4.20 15.76 -9.49
C ALA A 68 3.19 14.74 -8.95
N VAL A 69 3.61 13.50 -8.78
CA VAL A 69 2.74 12.42 -8.31
C VAL A 69 2.71 12.44 -6.79
N ALA A 70 1.54 12.69 -6.21
CA ALA A 70 1.32 12.70 -4.75
C ALA A 70 1.21 11.25 -4.18
N ALA A 71 2.11 10.38 -4.61
CA ALA A 71 2.20 8.97 -4.21
C ALA A 71 3.59 8.41 -4.52
N THR A 72 3.90 7.22 -4.01
CA THR A 72 5.09 6.45 -4.45
C THR A 72 4.83 5.74 -5.78
N GLY A 73 3.66 5.11 -5.94
CA GLY A 73 3.28 4.44 -7.18
C GLY A 73 2.93 5.44 -8.28
N THR A 74 3.35 5.14 -9.51
CA THR A 74 3.13 5.97 -10.70
C THR A 74 2.28 5.26 -11.75
N ASP A 75 1.56 4.22 -11.36
CA ASP A 75 0.76 3.36 -12.26
C ASP A 75 -0.32 4.15 -13.03
N ASN A 76 -0.73 5.30 -12.51
CA ASN A 76 -1.69 6.22 -13.13
C ASN A 76 -1.07 7.15 -14.18
N VAL A 77 0.26 7.23 -14.32
CA VAL A 77 0.95 8.12 -15.28
C VAL A 77 1.64 7.30 -16.36
N ASP A 78 1.46 7.68 -17.63
CA ASP A 78 2.22 7.11 -18.75
C ASP A 78 3.62 7.73 -18.78
N LEU A 79 4.57 7.07 -18.11
CA LEU A 79 5.95 7.54 -18.01
C LEU A 79 6.66 7.59 -19.37
N ALA A 80 6.33 6.69 -20.30
CA ALA A 80 6.93 6.67 -21.63
C ALA A 80 6.47 7.88 -22.46
N ALA A 81 5.17 8.19 -22.43
CA ALA A 81 4.61 9.35 -23.08
C ALA A 81 5.15 10.67 -22.48
N CYS A 82 5.25 10.76 -21.14
CA CYS A 82 5.86 11.92 -20.49
C CYS A 82 7.30 12.13 -20.91
N ARG A 83 8.12 11.08 -20.95
CA ARG A 83 9.51 11.14 -21.38
C ARG A 83 9.63 11.58 -22.84
N ALA A 84 8.79 11.04 -23.73
CA ALA A 84 8.78 11.44 -25.14
C ALA A 84 8.39 12.91 -25.34
N ALA A 85 7.53 13.46 -24.47
CA ALA A 85 7.13 14.87 -24.47
C ALA A 85 8.09 15.80 -23.70
N GLY A 86 9.17 15.28 -23.11
CA GLY A 86 10.10 16.07 -22.29
C GLY A 86 9.52 16.53 -20.95
N ILE A 87 8.51 15.85 -20.45
CA ILE A 87 7.85 16.14 -19.16
C ILE A 87 8.57 15.39 -18.04
N VAL A 88 9.02 16.11 -17.02
CA VAL A 88 9.62 15.54 -15.82
C VAL A 88 8.51 14.93 -14.96
N VAL A 89 8.67 13.67 -14.55
CA VAL A 89 7.77 13.04 -13.58
C VAL A 89 8.52 12.79 -12.29
N ALA A 90 8.03 13.32 -11.17
CA ALA A 90 8.56 13.08 -9.83
C ALA A 90 7.51 12.45 -8.93
N ASN A 91 7.93 11.50 -8.10
CA ASN A 91 7.07 10.82 -7.13
C ASN A 91 7.53 11.09 -5.69
N ILE A 92 6.82 10.53 -4.71
CA ILE A 92 7.18 10.64 -3.30
C ILE A 92 7.70 9.30 -2.80
N ARG A 93 8.83 9.32 -2.10
CA ARG A 93 9.47 8.10 -1.57
C ARG A 93 9.61 8.19 -0.05
N ASN A 94 9.48 7.05 0.63
CA ASN A 94 9.78 6.90 2.05
C ASN A 94 8.90 7.73 3.02
N TYR A 95 7.82 8.35 2.60
CA TYR A 95 6.94 9.15 3.45
C TYR A 95 6.13 8.30 4.46
N SER A 96 5.87 7.04 4.13
CA SER A 96 5.02 6.13 4.89
C SER A 96 5.79 5.04 5.66
N LEU A 97 7.09 5.28 5.94
CA LEU A 97 7.96 4.30 6.64
C LEU A 97 7.53 4.00 8.08
N VAL A 98 6.68 4.81 8.67
CA VAL A 98 6.06 4.57 9.97
C VAL A 98 4.67 3.98 9.80
N SER A 99 3.82 4.65 9.03
CA SER A 99 2.39 4.34 8.90
C SER A 99 2.12 2.93 8.33
N VAL A 100 2.79 2.55 7.24
CA VAL A 100 2.56 1.24 6.60
C VAL A 100 3.00 0.09 7.51
N PRO A 101 4.19 0.09 8.16
CA PRO A 101 4.56 -0.95 9.10
C PRO A 101 3.61 -1.05 10.31
N GLU A 102 3.16 0.06 10.87
CA GLU A 102 2.16 0.08 11.94
C GLU A 102 0.83 -0.55 11.49
N HIS A 103 0.38 -0.24 10.27
CA HIS A 103 -0.82 -0.84 9.71
C HIS A 103 -0.66 -2.34 9.47
N CYS A 104 0.50 -2.81 8.99
CA CYS A 104 0.81 -4.24 8.90
C CYS A 104 0.65 -4.92 10.26
N PHE A 105 1.22 -4.34 11.33
CA PHE A 105 1.11 -4.90 12.68
C PHE A 105 -0.29 -4.77 13.26
N THR A 106 -1.06 -3.74 12.89
CA THR A 106 -2.48 -3.64 13.24
C THR A 106 -3.26 -4.83 12.68
N LEU A 107 -3.07 -5.18 11.41
CA LEU A 107 -3.71 -6.34 10.78
C LEU A 107 -3.22 -7.65 11.42
N ILE A 108 -1.91 -7.82 11.64
CA ILE A 108 -1.31 -9.00 12.26
C ILE A 108 -1.91 -9.21 13.67
N LEU A 109 -1.89 -8.18 14.52
CA LEU A 109 -2.38 -8.27 15.90
C LEU A 109 -3.88 -8.52 15.94
N ALA A 110 -4.67 -7.85 15.11
CA ALA A 110 -6.11 -8.05 15.05
C ALA A 110 -6.48 -9.50 14.68
N LEU A 111 -5.76 -10.10 13.73
CA LEU A 111 -5.98 -11.49 13.31
C LEU A 111 -5.45 -12.49 14.33
N ARG A 112 -4.24 -12.31 14.85
CA ARG A 112 -3.64 -13.22 15.84
C ARG A 112 -4.41 -13.26 17.17
N ARG A 113 -5.04 -12.13 17.54
CA ARG A 113 -5.85 -12.02 18.77
C ARG A 113 -7.32 -12.25 18.53
N ASN A 114 -7.76 -12.56 17.30
CA ASN A 114 -9.18 -12.67 16.91
C ASN A 114 -10.04 -11.48 17.39
N LEU A 115 -9.45 -10.28 17.34
CA LEU A 115 -10.03 -9.07 17.95
C LEU A 115 -11.44 -8.79 17.44
N ARG A 116 -11.67 -8.92 16.11
CA ARG A 116 -12.98 -8.69 15.50
C ARG A 116 -14.05 -9.67 15.98
N ALA A 117 -13.68 -10.97 16.12
CA ALA A 117 -14.61 -11.99 16.56
C ALA A 117 -15.01 -11.78 18.02
N TYR A 118 -14.05 -11.49 18.90
CA TYR A 118 -14.35 -11.19 20.30
C TYR A 118 -15.14 -9.90 20.47
N ALA A 119 -14.85 -8.84 19.71
CA ALA A 119 -15.65 -7.61 19.74
C ALA A 119 -17.10 -7.88 19.34
N ALA A 120 -17.31 -8.65 18.26
CA ALA A 120 -18.66 -9.04 17.82
C ALA A 120 -19.40 -9.90 18.87
N ASP A 121 -18.72 -10.78 19.58
CA ASP A 121 -19.32 -11.58 20.66
C ASP A 121 -19.75 -10.72 21.86
N VAL A 122 -18.96 -9.70 22.21
CA VAL A 122 -19.35 -8.72 23.25
C VAL A 122 -20.55 -7.91 22.80
N GLU A 123 -20.53 -7.38 21.57
CA GLU A 123 -21.65 -6.62 20.98
C GLU A 123 -22.95 -7.45 20.91
N ALA A 124 -22.82 -8.76 20.67
CA ALA A 124 -23.95 -9.70 20.67
C ALA A 124 -24.45 -10.13 22.07
N GLY A 125 -23.88 -9.60 23.16
CA GLY A 125 -24.28 -9.92 24.54
C GLY A 125 -23.84 -11.31 25.03
N LYS A 126 -22.97 -12.00 24.30
CA LYS A 126 -22.53 -13.35 24.70
C LYS A 126 -21.75 -13.35 26.01
N TRP A 127 -20.97 -12.30 26.28
CA TRP A 127 -20.22 -12.20 27.52
C TRP A 127 -21.15 -11.89 28.71
N GLU A 128 -22.12 -11.00 28.53
CA GLU A 128 -23.09 -10.63 29.54
C GLU A 128 -23.90 -11.86 30.03
N THR A 129 -24.23 -12.76 29.10
CA THR A 129 -25.00 -13.98 29.41
C THR A 129 -24.15 -15.19 29.78
N SER A 130 -22.84 -15.06 29.78
CA SER A 130 -21.90 -16.13 30.09
C SER A 130 -21.84 -16.39 31.61
N SER A 131 -21.77 -17.66 31.99
CA SER A 131 -21.43 -18.05 33.35
C SER A 131 -19.95 -17.99 33.69
N ARG A 132 -19.08 -17.67 32.69
CA ARG A 132 -17.63 -17.58 32.82
C ARG A 132 -17.20 -16.11 32.90
N PHE A 133 -16.10 -15.85 33.61
CA PHE A 133 -15.55 -14.50 33.69
C PHE A 133 -14.93 -14.01 32.35
N CYS A 134 -14.61 -14.93 31.46
CA CYS A 134 -14.07 -14.64 30.12
C CYS A 134 -14.65 -15.59 29.07
N LEU A 135 -14.57 -15.19 27.79
CA LEU A 135 -14.85 -16.03 26.63
C LEU A 135 -13.52 -16.54 26.03
N LEU A 136 -13.46 -17.82 25.67
CA LEU A 136 -12.30 -18.49 25.08
C LEU A 136 -12.70 -19.22 23.78
N ASP A 137 -13.69 -18.70 23.07
CA ASP A 137 -14.30 -19.36 21.91
C ASP A 137 -13.47 -19.19 20.63
N HIS A 138 -12.54 -18.22 20.61
CA HIS A 138 -11.65 -17.97 19.48
C HIS A 138 -10.20 -18.17 19.91
N PRO A 139 -9.35 -18.83 19.07
CA PRO A 139 -7.96 -19.03 19.41
C PRO A 139 -7.17 -17.71 19.47
N ILE A 140 -6.34 -17.57 20.48
CA ILE A 140 -5.48 -16.39 20.66
C ILE A 140 -4.03 -16.86 20.52
N GLY A 141 -3.31 -16.34 19.54
CA GLY A 141 -1.92 -16.65 19.33
C GLY A 141 -0.99 -15.48 19.71
N ASP A 142 0.14 -15.80 20.31
CA ASP A 142 1.21 -14.83 20.55
C ASP A 142 2.07 -14.62 19.29
N LEU A 143 2.79 -13.50 19.22
CA LEU A 143 3.77 -13.23 18.18
C LEU A 143 5.17 -13.68 18.59
N ALA A 144 5.53 -13.56 19.88
CA ALA A 144 6.82 -13.97 20.39
C ALA A 144 7.10 -15.44 20.05
N GLY A 145 8.30 -15.72 19.54
CA GLY A 145 8.72 -17.05 19.13
C GLY A 145 8.14 -17.52 17.79
N THR A 146 7.33 -16.72 17.10
CA THR A 146 6.86 -17.04 15.74
C THR A 146 7.77 -16.42 14.69
N ARG A 147 7.72 -16.96 13.45
CA ARG A 147 8.52 -16.49 12.32
C ARG A 147 7.69 -15.58 11.42
N LEU A 148 8.25 -14.37 11.11
CA LEU A 148 7.77 -13.48 10.08
C LEU A 148 8.60 -13.63 8.81
N GLY A 149 7.97 -14.03 7.70
CA GLY A 149 8.53 -14.03 6.38
C GLY A 149 8.23 -12.73 5.63
N ILE A 150 9.26 -12.01 5.22
CA ILE A 150 9.13 -10.73 4.50
C ILE A 150 9.48 -10.95 3.02
N VAL A 151 8.48 -10.77 2.15
CA VAL A 151 8.67 -10.80 0.69
C VAL A 151 8.96 -9.38 0.20
N GLY A 152 10.24 -9.08 -0.03
CA GLY A 152 10.72 -7.74 -0.38
C GLY A 152 11.35 -6.99 0.79
N TYR A 153 12.69 -7.12 0.94
CA TYR A 153 13.45 -6.51 2.04
C TYR A 153 14.00 -5.14 1.67
N GLY A 154 13.09 -4.24 1.19
CA GLY A 154 13.36 -2.84 0.92
C GLY A 154 13.19 -1.94 2.16
N ALA A 155 12.99 -0.65 1.97
CA ALA A 155 12.82 0.32 3.07
C ALA A 155 11.65 -0.05 4.01
N LEU A 156 10.47 -0.38 3.46
CA LEU A 156 9.31 -0.81 4.25
C LEU A 156 9.53 -2.18 4.92
N GLY A 157 10.05 -3.17 4.18
CA GLY A 157 10.32 -4.49 4.75
C GLY A 157 11.27 -4.44 5.95
N ARG A 158 12.29 -3.56 5.91
CA ARG A 158 13.20 -3.33 7.05
C ARG A 158 12.49 -2.73 8.26
N GLN A 159 11.56 -1.80 8.07
CA GLN A 159 10.79 -1.23 9.18
C GLN A 159 9.85 -2.28 9.80
N VAL A 160 9.19 -3.09 8.97
CA VAL A 160 8.37 -4.21 9.46
C VAL A 160 9.21 -5.23 10.23
N ALA A 161 10.42 -5.57 9.75
CA ALA A 161 11.37 -6.42 10.47
C ALA A 161 11.76 -5.87 11.84
N SER A 162 11.99 -4.54 11.93
CA SER A 162 12.33 -3.88 13.21
C SER A 162 11.22 -4.04 14.24
N ILE A 163 9.96 -3.83 13.84
CA ILE A 163 8.81 -4.01 14.73
C ILE A 163 8.65 -5.50 15.12
N ALA A 164 8.82 -6.42 14.15
CA ALA A 164 8.73 -7.87 14.40
C ALA A 164 9.71 -8.31 15.49
N ARG A 165 10.96 -7.87 15.41
CA ARG A 165 11.99 -8.16 16.43
C ARG A 165 11.59 -7.62 17.81
N ALA A 166 10.99 -6.43 17.88
CA ALA A 166 10.50 -5.88 19.14
C ALA A 166 9.36 -6.73 19.76
N PHE A 167 8.60 -7.45 18.95
CA PHE A 167 7.63 -8.44 19.39
C PHE A 167 8.23 -9.84 19.66
N GLY A 168 9.56 -10.01 19.56
CA GLY A 168 10.22 -11.28 19.79
C GLY A 168 10.02 -12.31 18.67
N MET A 169 9.72 -11.86 17.45
CA MET A 169 9.59 -12.73 16.28
C MET A 169 10.96 -13.01 15.66
N GLU A 170 11.13 -14.20 15.09
CA GLU A 170 12.20 -14.50 14.15
C GLU A 170 11.88 -13.89 12.78
N VAL A 171 12.84 -13.22 12.15
CA VAL A 171 12.62 -12.60 10.83
C VAL A 171 13.43 -13.33 9.76
N VAL A 172 12.71 -13.77 8.71
CA VAL A 172 13.31 -14.26 7.48
C VAL A 172 12.82 -13.43 6.31
N ALA A 173 13.60 -13.31 5.25
CA ALA A 173 13.18 -12.49 4.12
C ALA A 173 13.68 -13.06 2.77
N THR A 174 12.93 -12.73 1.70
CA THR A 174 13.40 -12.93 0.32
C THR A 174 13.50 -11.57 -0.38
N SER A 175 14.56 -11.37 -1.16
CA SER A 175 14.82 -10.12 -1.88
C SER A 175 15.68 -10.37 -3.11
N ARG A 176 15.49 -9.55 -4.15
CA ARG A 176 16.38 -9.55 -5.33
C ARG A 176 17.77 -9.01 -5.01
N SER A 177 17.86 -8.04 -4.12
CA SER A 177 19.14 -7.51 -3.65
C SER A 177 19.64 -8.31 -2.44
N PRO A 178 20.96 -8.43 -2.26
CA PRO A 178 21.52 -9.08 -1.08
C PRO A 178 20.99 -8.48 0.22
N ILE A 179 20.68 -9.33 1.18
CA ILE A 179 20.31 -8.93 2.54
C ILE A 179 21.59 -8.90 3.37
N THR A 180 21.96 -7.72 3.86
CA THR A 180 23.17 -7.49 4.65
C THR A 180 22.89 -7.38 6.16
N ASP A 181 21.62 -7.38 6.54
CA ASP A 181 21.19 -7.35 7.95
C ASP A 181 21.46 -8.74 8.57
N THR A 182 22.34 -8.82 9.56
CA THR A 182 22.77 -10.06 10.21
C THR A 182 21.69 -10.74 11.04
N ASP A 183 20.67 -9.96 11.43
CA ASP A 183 19.52 -10.45 12.23
C ASP A 183 18.36 -10.95 11.35
N VAL A 184 18.59 -11.10 10.04
CA VAL A 184 17.58 -11.56 9.08
C VAL A 184 18.16 -12.67 8.21
N THR A 185 17.53 -13.84 8.26
CA THR A 185 17.92 -14.96 7.39
C THR A 185 17.30 -14.80 6.01
N ALA A 186 18.15 -14.81 4.97
CA ALA A 186 17.69 -14.83 3.59
C ALA A 186 17.21 -16.24 3.20
N LEU A 187 15.98 -16.36 2.70
CA LEU A 187 15.40 -17.63 2.24
C LEU A 187 14.82 -17.51 0.83
N PRO A 188 14.81 -18.59 0.03
CA PRO A 188 13.97 -18.69 -1.16
C PRO A 188 12.49 -18.55 -0.81
N LEU A 189 11.67 -18.06 -1.75
CA LEU A 189 10.24 -17.78 -1.51
C LEU A 189 9.50 -19.03 -0.99
N ASP A 190 9.68 -20.18 -1.61
CA ASP A 190 8.97 -21.41 -1.25
C ASP A 190 9.29 -21.85 0.20
N GLU A 191 10.54 -21.76 0.60
CA GLU A 191 10.97 -22.08 1.97
C GLU A 191 10.44 -21.05 2.99
N LEU A 192 10.47 -19.75 2.62
CA LEU A 192 9.90 -18.69 3.44
C LEU A 192 8.41 -18.94 3.70
N LEU A 193 7.62 -19.26 2.64
CA LEU A 193 6.21 -19.57 2.75
C LEU A 193 5.93 -20.79 3.61
N ALA A 194 6.70 -21.85 3.43
CA ALA A 194 6.53 -23.13 4.14
C ALA A 194 6.90 -23.06 5.63
N THR A 195 7.72 -22.10 6.04
CA THR A 195 8.27 -22.06 7.40
C THR A 195 7.79 -20.87 8.23
N SER A 196 7.05 -19.90 7.64
CA SER A 196 6.60 -18.69 8.32
C SER A 196 5.16 -18.81 8.83
N GLN A 197 4.91 -18.37 10.08
CA GLN A 197 3.57 -18.23 10.64
C GLN A 197 2.89 -16.94 10.19
N VAL A 198 3.67 -15.93 9.81
CA VAL A 198 3.19 -14.67 9.23
C VAL A 198 4.01 -14.37 7.98
N VAL A 199 3.36 -14.04 6.88
CA VAL A 199 4.01 -13.61 5.63
C VAL A 199 3.53 -12.21 5.29
N SER A 200 4.45 -11.28 5.01
CA SER A 200 4.12 -9.88 4.65
C SER A 200 4.79 -9.47 3.34
N LEU A 201 3.98 -8.90 2.42
CA LEU A 201 4.41 -8.55 1.07
C LEU A 201 4.81 -7.08 0.97
N HIS A 202 6.03 -6.82 0.47
CA HIS A 202 6.61 -5.46 0.33
C HIS A 202 7.39 -5.31 -0.99
N VAL A 203 6.93 -5.98 -2.06
CA VAL A 203 7.48 -5.85 -3.41
C VAL A 203 6.60 -4.97 -4.29
N PRO A 204 7.14 -4.28 -5.31
CA PRO A 204 6.33 -3.58 -6.30
C PRO A 204 5.60 -4.59 -7.19
N LEU A 205 4.45 -4.16 -7.76
CA LEU A 205 3.77 -4.90 -8.80
C LEU A 205 4.47 -4.65 -10.14
N THR A 206 4.91 -5.72 -10.77
CA THR A 206 5.52 -5.77 -12.10
C THR A 206 5.00 -7.02 -12.82
N ASP A 207 5.30 -7.20 -14.09
CA ASP A 207 4.93 -8.42 -14.80
C ASP A 207 5.51 -9.68 -14.12
N ALA A 208 6.73 -9.58 -13.55
CA ALA A 208 7.40 -10.67 -12.84
C ALA A 208 6.82 -10.97 -11.44
N THR A 209 6.11 -10.02 -10.83
CA THR A 209 5.53 -10.17 -9.49
C THR A 209 4.00 -10.28 -9.51
N ARG A 210 3.38 -10.10 -10.67
CA ARG A 210 1.93 -10.28 -10.82
C ARG A 210 1.54 -11.71 -10.48
N HIS A 211 0.59 -11.85 -9.55
CA HIS A 211 0.12 -13.13 -9.02
C HIS A 211 1.25 -14.06 -8.54
N MET A 212 2.35 -13.47 -8.03
CA MET A 212 3.46 -14.26 -7.48
C MET A 212 3.05 -15.10 -6.26
N ILE A 213 1.92 -14.78 -5.65
CA ILE A 213 1.26 -15.58 -4.63
C ILE A 213 -0.05 -16.10 -5.24
N GLY A 214 0.04 -17.23 -5.92
CA GLY A 214 -1.08 -17.95 -6.51
C GLY A 214 -1.47 -19.17 -5.68
N ALA A 215 -2.30 -20.06 -6.27
CA ALA A 215 -2.78 -21.26 -5.59
C ALA A 215 -1.63 -22.17 -5.08
N ARG A 216 -0.54 -22.29 -5.85
CA ARG A 216 0.65 -23.08 -5.46
C ARG A 216 1.32 -22.50 -4.24
N GLU A 217 1.57 -21.21 -4.22
CA GLU A 217 2.24 -20.50 -3.14
C GLU A 217 1.37 -20.50 -1.88
N LEU A 218 0.07 -20.25 -2.01
CA LEU A 218 -0.89 -20.35 -0.91
C LEU A 218 -0.92 -21.77 -0.33
N ALA A 219 -0.77 -22.80 -1.16
CA ALA A 219 -0.69 -24.19 -0.70
C ALA A 219 0.58 -24.52 0.10
N LEU A 220 1.68 -23.80 -0.12
CA LEU A 220 2.93 -23.96 0.65
C LEU A 220 2.82 -23.36 2.07
N MET A 221 1.95 -22.39 2.28
CA MET A 221 1.80 -21.75 3.60
C MET A 221 1.29 -22.75 4.64
N GLN A 222 1.75 -22.60 5.88
CA GLN A 222 1.32 -23.44 6.99
C GLN A 222 -0.19 -23.26 7.30
N PRO A 223 -0.89 -24.32 7.75
CA PRO A 223 -2.23 -24.17 8.32
C PRO A 223 -2.24 -23.14 9.46
N GLY A 224 -3.18 -22.19 9.43
CA GLY A 224 -3.26 -21.10 10.41
C GLY A 224 -2.27 -19.94 10.21
N ALA A 225 -1.45 -19.98 9.15
CA ALA A 225 -0.58 -18.84 8.82
C ALA A 225 -1.37 -17.59 8.42
N LEU A 226 -0.75 -16.41 8.57
CA LEU A 226 -1.29 -15.13 8.17
C LEU A 226 -0.60 -14.63 6.90
N LEU A 227 -1.37 -14.18 5.91
CA LEU A 227 -0.87 -13.44 4.75
C LEU A 227 -1.27 -11.96 4.86
N ILE A 228 -0.28 -11.08 4.84
CA ILE A 228 -0.47 -9.62 4.94
C ILE A 228 -0.05 -8.97 3.63
N ASN A 229 -0.96 -8.18 3.03
CA ASN A 229 -0.68 -7.42 1.82
C ASN A 229 -1.10 -5.95 1.97
N THR A 230 -0.13 -5.09 2.20
CA THR A 230 -0.27 -3.62 2.19
C THR A 230 0.51 -2.99 1.02
N ALA A 231 0.94 -3.82 0.05
CA ALA A 231 1.75 -3.37 -1.07
C ALA A 231 0.91 -3.10 -2.32
N ARG A 232 0.51 -4.15 -3.05
CA ARG A 232 -0.34 -4.07 -4.26
C ARG A 232 -1.22 -5.31 -4.35
N GLY A 233 -2.51 -5.14 -4.68
CA GLY A 233 -3.46 -6.25 -4.81
C GLY A 233 -3.05 -7.30 -5.82
N GLY A 234 -2.60 -6.88 -7.00
CA GLY A 234 -2.19 -7.78 -8.08
C GLY A 234 -0.97 -8.67 -7.80
N LEU A 235 -0.35 -8.59 -6.62
CA LEU A 235 0.68 -9.55 -6.17
C LEU A 235 0.10 -10.92 -5.83
N VAL A 236 -1.18 -10.95 -5.45
CA VAL A 236 -1.90 -12.15 -5.03
C VAL A 236 -3.00 -12.45 -6.03
N ASP A 237 -3.19 -13.72 -6.38
CA ASP A 237 -4.38 -14.17 -7.09
C ASP A 237 -5.56 -14.15 -6.10
N GLU A 238 -6.45 -13.16 -6.27
CA GLU A 238 -7.57 -12.92 -5.36
C GLU A 238 -8.61 -14.06 -5.39
N ALA A 239 -8.76 -14.75 -6.52
CA ALA A 239 -9.67 -15.89 -6.62
C ALA A 239 -9.10 -17.11 -5.88
N ALA A 240 -7.81 -17.38 -6.05
CA ALA A 240 -7.12 -18.44 -5.31
C ALA A 240 -7.13 -18.16 -3.78
N LEU A 241 -6.88 -16.90 -3.38
CA LEU A 241 -6.94 -16.48 -1.98
C LEU A 241 -8.35 -16.67 -1.39
N ALA A 242 -9.40 -16.27 -2.12
CA ALA A 242 -10.77 -16.42 -1.66
C ALA A 242 -11.12 -17.90 -1.37
N ASN A 243 -10.68 -18.83 -2.22
CA ASN A 243 -10.89 -20.26 -2.02
C ASN A 243 -10.22 -20.76 -0.73
N VAL A 244 -8.93 -20.44 -0.54
CA VAL A 244 -8.15 -20.87 0.64
C VAL A 244 -8.70 -20.25 1.94
N LEU A 245 -9.24 -19.02 1.87
CA LEU A 245 -9.91 -18.38 3.00
C LEU A 245 -11.24 -19.05 3.32
N MET A 246 -12.05 -19.44 2.32
CA MET A 246 -13.31 -20.18 2.55
C MET A 246 -13.06 -21.56 3.18
N GLU A 247 -11.95 -22.19 2.85
CA GLU A 247 -11.52 -23.44 3.50
C GLU A 247 -11.05 -23.23 4.97
N GLY A 248 -10.82 -21.98 5.38
CA GLY A 248 -10.31 -21.66 6.72
C GLY A 248 -8.86 -22.09 6.96
N ARG A 249 -8.09 -22.35 5.90
CA ARG A 249 -6.74 -22.89 6.00
C ARG A 249 -5.72 -21.86 6.47
N ILE A 250 -5.87 -20.61 6.02
CA ILE A 250 -5.05 -19.47 6.45
C ILE A 250 -5.94 -18.30 6.84
N ALA A 251 -5.36 -17.27 7.45
CA ALA A 251 -5.98 -15.98 7.65
C ALA A 251 -5.29 -14.92 6.78
N ALA A 252 -5.98 -13.82 6.45
CA ALA A 252 -5.35 -12.76 5.67
C ALA A 252 -5.80 -11.36 6.11
N GLY A 253 -4.84 -10.41 6.03
CA GLY A 253 -5.04 -8.98 6.26
C GLY A 253 -4.57 -8.20 5.04
N PHE A 254 -5.49 -7.52 4.36
CA PHE A 254 -5.23 -6.80 3.12
C PHE A 254 -5.63 -5.34 3.27
N ASP A 255 -4.83 -4.46 2.67
CA ASP A 255 -5.16 -3.04 2.53
C ASP A 255 -5.38 -2.65 1.06
N VAL A 256 -5.11 -3.58 0.14
CA VAL A 256 -5.09 -3.33 -1.30
C VAL A 256 -5.82 -4.42 -2.07
N LEU A 257 -6.38 -4.04 -3.23
CA LEU A 257 -7.02 -4.95 -4.18
C LEU A 257 -6.43 -4.76 -5.59
N SER A 258 -6.67 -5.73 -6.46
CA SER A 258 -6.17 -5.70 -7.85
C SER A 258 -6.77 -4.56 -8.67
N GLU A 259 -8.00 -4.17 -8.36
CA GLU A 259 -8.71 -3.02 -8.91
C GLU A 259 -9.18 -2.12 -7.76
N GLU A 260 -8.90 -0.82 -7.84
CA GLU A 260 -9.24 0.19 -6.83
C GLU A 260 -9.77 1.47 -7.49
N PRO A 261 -11.01 1.91 -7.18
CA PRO A 261 -12.00 1.25 -6.32
C PRO A 261 -12.45 -0.10 -6.90
N PRO A 262 -12.69 -1.12 -6.02
CA PRO A 262 -13.04 -2.45 -6.48
C PRO A 262 -14.45 -2.51 -7.07
N GLY A 263 -14.60 -3.24 -8.16
CA GLY A 263 -15.90 -3.58 -8.73
C GLY A 263 -16.69 -4.53 -7.81
N SER A 264 -18.02 -4.52 -7.97
CA SER A 264 -18.94 -5.36 -7.16
C SER A 264 -18.68 -6.88 -7.27
N ASN A 265 -17.93 -7.31 -8.28
CA ASN A 265 -17.61 -8.71 -8.54
C ASN A 265 -16.31 -9.19 -7.91
N ASN A 266 -15.56 -8.32 -7.22
CA ASN A 266 -14.33 -8.74 -6.55
C ASN A 266 -14.63 -9.83 -5.50
N PRO A 267 -13.97 -11.00 -5.56
CA PRO A 267 -14.28 -12.15 -4.71
C PRO A 267 -14.04 -11.87 -3.23
N LEU A 268 -13.05 -11.05 -2.89
CA LEU A 268 -12.68 -10.74 -1.51
C LEU A 268 -13.67 -9.80 -0.82
N LEU A 269 -14.32 -8.89 -1.56
CA LEU A 269 -15.29 -7.95 -0.97
C LEU A 269 -16.52 -8.64 -0.35
N ARG A 270 -16.87 -9.83 -0.84
CA ARG A 270 -18.05 -10.56 -0.37
C ARG A 270 -17.77 -11.45 0.84
N LEU A 271 -16.49 -11.67 1.15
CA LEU A 271 -16.12 -12.51 2.29
C LEU A 271 -16.47 -11.79 3.60
N ARG A 272 -17.15 -12.51 4.47
CA ARG A 272 -17.52 -12.07 5.84
C ARG A 272 -16.96 -13.05 6.86
N LEU A 273 -15.64 -13.30 6.72
CA LEU A 273 -14.92 -14.28 7.53
C LEU A 273 -14.22 -13.57 8.70
N PRO A 274 -14.23 -14.11 9.92
CA PRO A 274 -13.55 -13.50 11.06
C PRO A 274 -12.03 -13.45 10.89
N HIS A 275 -11.48 -14.37 10.11
CA HIS A 275 -10.06 -14.48 9.80
C HIS A 275 -9.62 -13.77 8.50
N PHE A 276 -10.48 -12.88 7.95
CA PHE A 276 -10.15 -12.01 6.84
C PHE A 276 -10.43 -10.55 7.20
N LEU A 277 -9.43 -9.70 7.11
CA LEU A 277 -9.53 -8.24 7.28
C LEU A 277 -9.17 -7.55 5.97
N LEU A 278 -10.00 -6.62 5.54
CA LEU A 278 -9.76 -5.76 4.39
C LEU A 278 -9.97 -4.31 4.79
N THR A 279 -8.96 -3.47 4.50
CA THR A 279 -9.02 -2.01 4.67
C THR A 279 -8.90 -1.32 3.31
N PRO A 280 -9.48 -0.11 3.13
CA PRO A 280 -9.63 0.51 1.81
C PRO A 280 -8.42 1.35 1.41
N HIS A 281 -7.23 0.75 1.31
CA HIS A 281 -5.95 1.35 0.90
C HIS A 281 -5.55 2.57 1.76
N ILE A 282 -5.56 2.39 3.08
CA ILE A 282 -5.32 3.44 4.07
C ILE A 282 -4.03 3.25 4.89
N ALA A 283 -3.26 2.20 4.63
CA ALA A 283 -2.03 1.93 5.38
C ALA A 283 -1.04 3.11 5.36
N TRP A 284 -1.03 3.90 4.30
CA TRP A 284 -0.21 5.09 4.15
C TRP A 284 -0.79 6.35 4.81
N ALA A 285 -2.08 6.38 5.14
CA ALA A 285 -2.88 7.59 5.37
C ALA A 285 -2.88 8.09 6.83
N SER A 286 -1.78 7.94 7.59
CA SER A 286 -1.66 8.62 8.87
C SER A 286 -1.48 10.14 8.69
N PHE A 287 -1.87 10.94 9.67
CA PHE A 287 -1.70 12.39 9.62
C PHE A 287 -0.25 12.80 9.36
N GLY A 288 0.71 12.16 10.03
CA GLY A 288 2.14 12.43 9.85
C GLY A 288 2.63 12.04 8.45
N ALA A 289 2.23 10.87 7.94
CA ALA A 289 2.64 10.43 6.61
C ALA A 289 2.04 11.32 5.51
N MET A 290 0.76 11.69 5.63
CA MET A 290 0.12 12.61 4.68
C MET A 290 0.77 13.99 4.67
N GLN A 291 1.16 14.53 5.84
CA GLN A 291 1.85 15.81 5.91
C GLN A 291 3.26 15.72 5.32
N THR A 292 4.02 14.67 5.65
CA THR A 292 5.34 14.42 5.03
C THR A 292 5.25 14.32 3.51
N LEU A 293 4.22 13.63 3.00
CA LEU A 293 3.96 13.52 1.56
C LEU A 293 3.69 14.91 0.96
N ALA A 294 2.85 15.74 1.60
CA ALA A 294 2.50 17.07 1.13
C ALA A 294 3.73 18.00 1.07
N ASP A 295 4.58 17.94 2.09
CA ASP A 295 5.80 18.73 2.14
C ASP A 295 6.78 18.32 1.03
N MET A 296 7.05 17.02 0.88
CA MET A 296 7.92 16.48 -0.18
C MET A 296 7.36 16.76 -1.60
N LEU A 297 6.03 16.80 -1.76
CA LEU A 297 5.39 17.13 -3.03
C LEU A 297 5.78 18.54 -3.49
N VAL A 298 5.70 19.51 -2.57
CA VAL A 298 6.09 20.89 -2.88
C VAL A 298 7.59 21.03 -3.02
N ASP A 299 8.39 20.33 -2.20
CA ASP A 299 9.85 20.27 -2.35
C ASP A 299 10.26 19.79 -3.76
N ASN A 300 9.62 18.74 -4.29
CA ASN A 300 9.88 18.26 -5.66
C ASN A 300 9.54 19.32 -6.73
N ILE A 301 8.45 20.07 -6.56
CA ILE A 301 8.04 21.14 -7.48
C ILE A 301 9.05 22.30 -7.43
N GLU A 302 9.49 22.69 -6.24
CA GLU A 302 10.49 23.74 -6.05
C GLU A 302 11.86 23.34 -6.61
N ALA A 303 12.30 22.10 -6.36
CA ALA A 303 13.54 21.55 -6.93
C ALA A 303 13.51 21.51 -8.47
N TRP A 304 12.37 21.11 -9.05
CA TRP A 304 12.19 21.15 -10.49
C TRP A 304 12.25 22.58 -11.02
N HIS A 305 11.58 23.54 -10.40
CA HIS A 305 11.59 24.95 -10.78
C HIS A 305 13.00 25.55 -10.71
N ALA A 306 13.80 25.16 -9.74
CA ALA A 306 15.20 25.56 -9.58
C ALA A 306 16.17 24.88 -10.58
N GLY A 307 15.67 23.97 -11.45
CA GLY A 307 16.50 23.24 -12.41
C GLY A 307 17.25 22.03 -11.84
N THR A 308 16.94 21.61 -10.63
CA THR A 308 17.57 20.47 -9.93
C THR A 308 16.52 19.45 -9.50
N PRO A 309 15.73 18.86 -10.42
CA PRO A 309 14.61 17.99 -10.06
C PRO A 309 15.06 16.78 -9.25
N THR A 310 14.29 16.45 -8.20
CA THR A 310 14.52 15.32 -7.29
C THR A 310 13.43 14.27 -7.45
N ASN A 311 13.68 13.04 -6.98
CA ASN A 311 12.73 11.92 -7.01
C ASN A 311 12.13 11.65 -8.42
N VAL A 312 12.90 11.91 -9.46
CA VAL A 312 12.51 11.66 -10.86
C VAL A 312 12.40 10.15 -11.12
N VAL A 313 11.40 9.75 -11.94
CA VAL A 313 11.09 8.36 -12.32
C VAL A 313 11.08 8.15 -13.83
#